data_e0937853c7a20c368d5ecedc7c5094c1
#
_entry.id   e0937853c7a20c368d5ecedc7c5094c1
#
_cell.length_a   1.000
_cell.length_b   1.000
_cell.length_c   1.000
_cell.angle_alpha   90.00
_cell.angle_beta   90.00
_cell.angle_gamma   90.00
#
_symmetry.space_group_name_H-M   'P 1'
#
loop_
_entity.id
_entity.type
_entity.pdbx_description
1 polymer ?
#
loop_
_entity_poly.entity_id
_entity_poly.type
_entity_poly.pdbx_seq_one_letter_code
_entity_poly.pdbx_strand_id
1 'polypeptide(L)'
;MAAPMPPALQPLVDHAPDALLVLDFDGTISAIVDHPADAVAVAGVVDTLRELASYLRVAFITGRPVDWLVERTTPLADHGVEFIGLHGHERLRGSDVVPHTESGKWRAQIAEMEARALADAPDDVVIERKGLALALHYRTSPTAEEWIRRFCADAARDTGLIAHDTRYSVELRPPIELDKGDAMRELIDEHRPRAIAFFGDDLVDIPAVEEMRAHAGVPATAVFVDSLEGPRRFAQIADLVLPSPADAAVALAALLERVRR
;
A
#
# COMPACT_ATOMS: atom_id res chain seq x y z
N MET A 1 13.70 10.26 -28.00
CA MET A 1 13.90 8.80 -27.90
C MET A 1 13.41 8.39 -26.53
N ALA A 2 12.61 7.32 -26.45
CA ALA A 2 12.21 6.78 -25.14
C ALA A 2 13.44 6.33 -24.34
N ALA A 3 13.39 6.49 -23.02
CA ALA A 3 14.46 6.02 -22.14
C ALA A 3 14.63 4.50 -22.28
N PRO A 4 15.84 3.94 -22.17
CA PRO A 4 16.03 2.50 -22.21
C PRO A 4 15.41 1.87 -20.96
N MET A 5 14.76 0.71 -21.13
CA MET A 5 14.23 -0.07 -20.02
C MET A 5 15.39 -0.57 -19.13
N PRO A 6 15.28 -0.42 -17.80
CA PRO A 6 16.26 -1.00 -16.87
C PRO A 6 16.38 -2.53 -17.07
N PRO A 7 17.60 -3.09 -17.19
CA PRO A 7 17.80 -4.52 -17.39
C PRO A 7 17.19 -5.40 -16.29
N ALA A 8 17.09 -4.89 -15.05
CA ALA A 8 16.48 -5.61 -13.93
C ALA A 8 15.00 -5.95 -14.16
N LEU A 9 14.30 -5.24 -15.06
CA LEU A 9 12.91 -5.51 -15.41
C LEU A 9 12.75 -6.52 -16.57
N GLN A 10 13.85 -7.00 -17.16
CA GLN A 10 13.79 -7.95 -18.29
C GLN A 10 13.01 -9.23 -17.96
N PRO A 11 13.05 -9.81 -16.73
CA PRO A 11 12.25 -10.98 -16.41
C PRO A 11 10.74 -10.80 -16.58
N LEU A 12 10.20 -9.58 -16.38
CA LEU A 12 8.77 -9.30 -16.63
C LEU A 12 8.44 -9.43 -18.13
N VAL A 13 9.34 -9.01 -19.00
CA VAL A 13 9.17 -9.12 -20.45
C VAL A 13 9.26 -10.59 -20.90
N ASP A 14 10.26 -11.31 -20.40
CA ASP A 14 10.54 -12.70 -20.79
C ASP A 14 9.41 -13.66 -20.37
N HIS A 15 8.64 -13.29 -19.35
CA HIS A 15 7.58 -14.12 -18.76
C HIS A 15 6.17 -13.54 -18.89
N ALA A 16 5.97 -12.45 -19.63
CA ALA A 16 4.61 -11.99 -19.94
C ALA A 16 3.86 -13.07 -20.76
N PRO A 17 2.56 -13.34 -20.52
CA PRO A 17 1.64 -12.65 -19.59
C PRO A 17 1.66 -13.18 -18.14
N ASP A 18 2.46 -14.20 -17.83
CA ASP A 18 2.50 -14.85 -16.51
C ASP A 18 3.39 -14.08 -15.49
N ALA A 19 3.80 -12.85 -15.82
CA ALA A 19 4.54 -11.98 -14.92
C ALA A 19 3.59 -11.15 -14.03
N LEU A 20 4.05 -10.83 -12.82
CA LEU A 20 3.34 -10.02 -11.84
C LEU A 20 4.14 -8.75 -11.52
N LEU A 21 3.57 -7.60 -11.79
CA LEU A 21 4.06 -6.29 -11.42
C LEU A 21 3.25 -5.77 -10.23
N VAL A 22 3.89 -5.55 -9.11
CA VAL A 22 3.26 -5.02 -7.90
C VAL A 22 3.86 -3.67 -7.55
N LEU A 23 3.00 -2.73 -7.16
CA LEU A 23 3.41 -1.37 -6.83
C LEU A 23 2.81 -0.93 -5.48
N ASP A 24 3.58 -0.19 -4.71
CA ASP A 24 3.01 0.76 -3.75
C ASP A 24 2.56 2.03 -4.48
N PHE A 25 1.89 2.94 -3.77
CA PHE A 25 1.39 4.20 -4.34
C PHE A 25 2.20 5.41 -3.87
N ASP A 26 2.17 5.72 -2.57
CA ASP A 26 2.85 6.88 -1.99
C ASP A 26 4.37 6.69 -2.05
N GLY A 27 5.12 7.72 -2.43
CA GLY A 27 6.56 7.62 -2.61
C GLY A 27 7.02 6.81 -3.82
N THR A 28 6.14 5.98 -4.41
CA THR A 28 6.46 5.05 -5.50
C THR A 28 6.01 5.54 -6.87
N ILE A 29 4.72 5.82 -7.05
CA ILE A 29 4.16 6.42 -8.27
C ILE A 29 3.47 7.75 -8.01
N SER A 30 3.43 8.18 -6.77
CA SER A 30 2.99 9.49 -6.28
C SER A 30 4.10 10.07 -5.41
N ALA A 31 4.34 11.37 -5.49
CA ALA A 31 5.26 12.02 -4.55
C ALA A 31 4.69 11.99 -3.13
N ILE A 32 5.58 11.94 -2.13
CA ILE A 32 5.19 12.16 -0.74
C ILE A 32 4.79 13.63 -0.59
N VAL A 33 3.63 13.87 0.03
CA VAL A 33 3.03 15.19 0.22
C VAL A 33 2.65 15.40 1.69
N ASP A 34 2.61 16.66 2.12
CA ASP A 34 2.29 17.02 3.51
C ASP A 34 0.87 16.61 3.92
N HIS A 35 -0.09 16.76 3.00
CA HIS A 35 -1.47 16.36 3.21
C HIS A 35 -1.79 15.10 2.40
N PRO A 36 -2.05 13.97 3.06
CA PRO A 36 -2.32 12.70 2.38
C PRO A 36 -3.43 12.76 1.31
N ALA A 37 -4.39 13.67 1.45
CA ALA A 37 -5.46 13.85 0.49
C ALA A 37 -4.99 14.43 -0.87
N ASP A 38 -3.82 15.11 -0.87
CA ASP A 38 -3.27 15.78 -2.06
C ASP A 38 -2.38 14.86 -2.91
N ALA A 39 -2.17 13.62 -2.48
CA ALA A 39 -1.37 12.64 -3.21
C ALA A 39 -2.03 12.32 -4.56
N VAL A 40 -1.26 12.48 -5.63
CA VAL A 40 -1.69 12.19 -7.01
C VAL A 40 -0.61 11.39 -7.73
N ALA A 41 -1.03 10.46 -8.57
CA ALA A 41 -0.11 9.69 -9.39
C ALA A 41 0.63 10.60 -10.38
N VAL A 42 1.91 10.29 -10.64
CA VAL A 42 2.71 10.96 -11.67
C VAL A 42 1.96 10.94 -13.01
N ALA A 43 2.01 12.08 -13.71
CA ALA A 43 1.31 12.22 -14.98
C ALA A 43 1.65 11.10 -15.98
N GLY A 44 0.62 10.48 -16.56
CA GLY A 44 0.74 9.40 -17.55
C GLY A 44 1.00 8.00 -16.97
N VAL A 45 1.33 7.85 -15.67
CA VAL A 45 1.61 6.52 -15.11
C VAL A 45 0.36 5.64 -15.06
N VAL A 46 -0.81 6.23 -14.77
CA VAL A 46 -2.10 5.50 -14.76
C VAL A 46 -2.40 4.92 -16.13
N ASP A 47 -2.24 5.69 -17.21
CA ASP A 47 -2.42 5.21 -18.59
C ASP A 47 -1.41 4.10 -18.93
N THR A 48 -0.15 4.26 -18.50
CA THR A 48 0.88 3.24 -18.69
C THR A 48 0.52 1.93 -17.99
N LEU A 49 0.06 1.98 -16.73
CA LEU A 49 -0.35 0.80 -15.97
C LEU A 49 -1.59 0.13 -16.55
N ARG A 50 -2.56 0.94 -17.02
CA ARG A 50 -3.73 0.42 -17.76
C ARG A 50 -3.32 -0.42 -18.96
N GLU A 51 -2.39 0.08 -19.75
CA GLU A 51 -1.92 -0.64 -20.93
C GLU A 51 -1.05 -1.84 -20.55
N LEU A 52 -0.17 -1.74 -19.54
CA LEU A 52 0.61 -2.87 -19.02
C LEU A 52 -0.29 -4.03 -18.57
N ALA A 53 -1.45 -3.74 -17.98
CA ALA A 53 -2.40 -4.75 -17.55
C ALA A 53 -2.96 -5.62 -18.70
N SER A 54 -2.80 -5.19 -19.96
CA SER A 54 -3.13 -6.00 -21.15
C SER A 54 -2.05 -7.04 -21.49
N TYR A 55 -0.86 -6.94 -20.92
CA TYR A 55 0.29 -7.79 -21.25
C TYR A 55 0.77 -8.64 -20.06
N LEU A 56 0.59 -8.16 -18.83
CA LEU A 56 1.00 -8.83 -17.60
C LEU A 56 0.05 -8.48 -16.48
N ARG A 57 0.14 -9.18 -15.34
CA ARG A 57 -0.67 -8.87 -14.17
C ARG A 57 -0.12 -7.66 -13.45
N VAL A 58 -1.00 -6.74 -13.09
CA VAL A 58 -0.66 -5.53 -12.33
C VAL A 58 -1.48 -5.51 -11.04
N ALA A 59 -0.82 -5.24 -9.93
CA ALA A 59 -1.45 -5.13 -8.63
C ALA A 59 -0.87 -3.96 -7.82
N PHE A 60 -1.70 -3.40 -6.95
CA PHE A 60 -1.27 -2.49 -5.89
C PHE A 60 -1.32 -3.19 -4.54
N ILE A 61 -0.27 -2.96 -3.72
CA ILE A 61 -0.29 -3.24 -2.29
C ILE A 61 0.11 -1.94 -1.58
N THR A 62 -0.85 -1.28 -0.92
CA THR A 62 -0.65 0.06 -0.36
C THR A 62 -1.20 0.19 1.05
N GLY A 63 -0.71 1.19 1.79
CA GLY A 63 -1.30 1.61 3.06
C GLY A 63 -2.62 2.38 2.91
N ARG A 64 -2.96 2.82 1.70
CA ARG A 64 -4.21 3.54 1.43
C ARG A 64 -5.41 2.61 1.43
N PRO A 65 -6.62 3.14 1.80
CA PRO A 65 -7.87 2.43 1.54
C PRO A 65 -8.08 2.17 0.05
N VAL A 66 -8.66 1.03 -0.29
CA VAL A 66 -8.92 0.63 -1.69
C VAL A 66 -9.80 1.65 -2.40
N ASP A 67 -10.91 2.09 -1.78
CA ASP A 67 -11.81 3.08 -2.38
C ASP A 67 -11.09 4.37 -2.74
N TRP A 68 -10.21 4.84 -1.85
CA TRP A 68 -9.41 6.04 -2.07
C TRP A 68 -8.49 5.89 -3.29
N LEU A 69 -7.84 4.72 -3.41
CA LEU A 69 -6.91 4.45 -4.51
C LEU A 69 -7.64 4.27 -5.84
N VAL A 70 -8.74 3.53 -5.87
CA VAL A 70 -9.57 3.32 -7.07
C VAL A 70 -10.08 4.65 -7.64
N GLU A 71 -10.57 5.56 -6.78
CA GLU A 71 -11.02 6.88 -7.18
C GLU A 71 -9.91 7.68 -7.91
N ARG A 72 -8.67 7.58 -7.41
CA ARG A 72 -7.52 8.35 -7.93
C ARG A 72 -6.79 7.71 -9.10
N THR A 73 -7.03 6.44 -9.33
CA THR A 73 -6.41 5.67 -10.42
C THR A 73 -7.44 5.15 -11.43
N THR A 74 -8.63 5.77 -11.45
CA THR A 74 -9.63 5.46 -12.49
C THR A 74 -8.98 5.61 -13.88
N PRO A 75 -9.07 4.62 -14.78
CA PRO A 75 -9.98 3.47 -14.82
C PRO A 75 -9.31 2.11 -14.54
N LEU A 76 -8.25 2.01 -13.75
CA LEU A 76 -7.43 0.79 -13.64
C LEU A 76 -8.23 -0.45 -13.18
N ALA A 77 -9.21 -0.28 -12.29
CA ALA A 77 -10.04 -1.37 -11.80
C ALA A 77 -10.80 -2.10 -12.93
N ASP A 78 -11.27 -1.35 -13.92
CA ASP A 78 -12.00 -1.88 -15.08
C ASP A 78 -11.08 -2.62 -16.09
N HIS A 79 -9.76 -2.51 -15.90
CA HIS A 79 -8.75 -3.11 -16.77
C HIS A 79 -7.99 -4.27 -16.10
N GLY A 80 -8.56 -4.85 -15.05
CA GLY A 80 -8.00 -6.03 -14.40
C GLY A 80 -6.80 -5.75 -13.49
N VAL A 81 -6.54 -4.50 -13.15
CA VAL A 81 -5.56 -4.16 -12.09
C VAL A 81 -6.16 -4.51 -10.74
N GLU A 82 -5.38 -5.17 -9.91
CA GLU A 82 -5.80 -5.60 -8.58
C GLU A 82 -5.40 -4.57 -7.53
N PHE A 83 -6.26 -4.42 -6.52
CA PHE A 83 -6.07 -3.44 -5.45
C PHE A 83 -6.15 -4.11 -4.10
N ILE A 84 -5.06 -4.04 -3.35
CA ILE A 84 -4.96 -4.48 -1.96
C ILE A 84 -4.59 -3.26 -1.12
N GLY A 85 -5.51 -2.86 -0.25
CA GLY A 85 -5.38 -1.70 0.61
C GLY A 85 -5.06 -2.04 2.05
N LEU A 86 -4.71 -0.99 2.82
CA LEU A 86 -4.45 -1.07 4.26
C LEU A 86 -3.46 -2.20 4.61
N HIS A 87 -2.38 -2.32 3.80
CA HIS A 87 -1.32 -3.34 3.98
C HIS A 87 -1.80 -4.80 3.92
N GLY A 88 -2.91 -5.10 3.23
CA GLY A 88 -3.48 -6.45 3.14
C GLY A 88 -4.82 -6.63 3.83
N HIS A 89 -5.30 -5.63 4.58
CA HIS A 89 -6.55 -5.74 5.33
C HIS A 89 -7.82 -5.68 4.48
N GLU A 90 -7.73 -5.20 3.24
CA GLU A 90 -8.87 -5.16 2.31
C GLU A 90 -8.41 -5.28 0.87
N ARG A 91 -9.29 -5.78 0.01
CA ARG A 91 -9.02 -6.00 -1.42
C ARG A 91 -10.25 -5.69 -2.27
N LEU A 92 -10.05 -5.15 -3.47
CA LEU A 92 -11.11 -5.02 -4.46
C LEU A 92 -11.45 -6.40 -5.06
N ARG A 93 -12.72 -6.77 -5.06
CA ARG A 93 -13.25 -7.96 -5.73
C ARG A 93 -14.47 -7.56 -6.56
N GLY A 94 -14.30 -7.49 -7.88
CA GLY A 94 -15.29 -6.88 -8.76
C GLY A 94 -15.45 -5.40 -8.43
N SER A 95 -16.65 -4.97 -8.04
CA SER A 95 -16.95 -3.59 -7.59
C SER A 95 -16.88 -3.41 -6.07
N ASP A 96 -16.68 -4.48 -5.31
CA ASP A 96 -16.84 -4.46 -3.86
C ASP A 96 -15.47 -4.49 -3.16
N VAL A 97 -15.31 -3.62 -2.16
CA VAL A 97 -14.16 -3.69 -1.25
C VAL A 97 -14.46 -4.73 -0.18
N VAL A 98 -13.73 -5.85 -0.27
CA VAL A 98 -13.89 -6.98 0.63
C VAL A 98 -12.77 -6.93 1.68
N PRO A 99 -13.10 -6.93 2.98
CA PRO A 99 -12.10 -7.03 4.02
C PRO A 99 -11.46 -8.42 4.02
N HIS A 100 -10.17 -8.48 4.38
CA HIS A 100 -9.54 -9.76 4.68
C HIS A 100 -10.34 -10.52 5.74
N THR A 101 -10.39 -11.84 5.65
CA THR A 101 -11.22 -12.69 6.53
C THR A 101 -10.98 -12.40 8.02
N GLU A 102 -9.72 -12.25 8.41
CA GLU A 102 -9.36 -11.91 9.79
C GLU A 102 -9.74 -10.49 10.20
N SER A 103 -9.78 -9.56 9.22
CA SER A 103 -10.04 -8.14 9.45
C SER A 103 -11.53 -7.82 9.56
N GLY A 104 -12.37 -8.56 8.83
CA GLY A 104 -13.82 -8.26 8.72
C GLY A 104 -14.56 -8.25 10.06
N LYS A 105 -14.17 -9.14 10.98
CA LYS A 105 -14.76 -9.22 12.33
C LYS A 105 -14.57 -7.96 13.19
N TRP A 106 -13.54 -7.17 12.90
CA TRP A 106 -13.19 -5.98 13.67
C TRP A 106 -13.83 -4.69 13.18
N ARG A 107 -14.40 -4.71 11.98
CA ARG A 107 -15.01 -3.51 11.35
C ARG A 107 -16.12 -2.90 12.21
N ALA A 108 -16.97 -3.73 12.80
CA ALA A 108 -18.05 -3.28 13.67
C ALA A 108 -17.52 -2.66 14.97
N GLN A 109 -16.49 -3.25 15.57
CA GLN A 109 -15.87 -2.75 16.79
C GLN A 109 -15.17 -1.40 16.59
N ILE A 110 -14.44 -1.24 15.47
CA ILE A 110 -13.83 0.05 15.13
C ILE A 110 -14.91 1.13 14.91
N ALA A 111 -16.01 0.79 14.21
CA ALA A 111 -17.12 1.73 14.01
C ALA A 111 -17.80 2.12 15.33
N GLU A 112 -17.95 1.19 16.27
CA GLU A 112 -18.47 1.48 17.61
C GLU A 112 -17.52 2.39 18.39
N MET A 113 -16.21 2.12 18.36
CA MET A 113 -15.23 2.97 19.04
C MET A 113 -15.16 4.38 18.45
N GLU A 114 -15.29 4.49 17.13
CA GLU A 114 -15.40 5.79 16.45
C GLU A 114 -16.62 6.58 16.95
N ALA A 115 -17.80 5.94 16.99
CA ALA A 115 -19.02 6.59 17.47
C ALA A 115 -18.90 7.03 18.93
N ARG A 116 -18.29 6.20 19.79
CA ARG A 116 -18.03 6.56 21.20
C ARG A 116 -17.03 7.72 21.30
N ALA A 117 -15.95 7.67 20.55
CA ALA A 117 -14.96 8.76 20.54
C ALA A 117 -15.58 10.08 20.10
N LEU A 118 -16.39 10.07 19.03
CA LEU A 118 -17.09 11.27 18.54
C LEU A 118 -18.08 11.84 19.55
N ALA A 119 -18.70 11.00 20.40
CA ALA A 119 -19.64 11.44 21.43
C ALA A 119 -18.96 12.00 22.69
N ASP A 120 -17.80 11.46 23.07
CA ASP A 120 -17.19 11.68 24.38
C ASP A 120 -15.89 12.49 24.33
N ALA A 121 -15.32 12.72 23.14
CA ALA A 121 -14.04 13.43 23.02
C ALA A 121 -14.16 14.89 23.44
N PRO A 122 -13.12 15.43 24.11
CA PRO A 122 -12.98 16.86 24.28
C PRO A 122 -12.98 17.61 22.94
N ASP A 123 -13.40 18.89 23.00
CA ASP A 123 -13.31 19.77 21.83
C ASP A 123 -11.87 19.78 21.27
N ASP A 124 -11.74 19.95 19.96
CA ASP A 124 -10.47 20.00 19.23
C ASP A 124 -9.68 18.66 19.11
N VAL A 125 -10.19 17.54 19.60
CA VAL A 125 -9.61 16.23 19.31
C VAL A 125 -9.95 15.83 17.89
N VAL A 126 -8.91 15.58 17.06
CA VAL A 126 -9.11 15.06 15.70
C VAL A 126 -9.19 13.55 15.75
N ILE A 127 -10.32 13.01 15.28
CA ILE A 127 -10.59 11.58 15.19
C ILE A 127 -10.52 11.20 13.71
N GLU A 128 -9.60 10.30 13.36
CA GLU A 128 -9.37 9.88 11.99
C GLU A 128 -9.61 8.37 11.85
N ARG A 129 -10.54 7.98 11.00
CA ARG A 129 -10.72 6.58 10.64
C ARG A 129 -9.81 6.20 9.48
N LYS A 130 -8.93 5.23 9.73
CA LYS A 130 -8.01 4.64 8.75
C LYS A 130 -8.42 3.20 8.47
N GLY A 131 -9.53 3.03 7.75
CA GLY A 131 -10.09 1.72 7.44
C GLY A 131 -10.44 0.91 8.69
N LEU A 132 -9.57 0.00 9.10
CA LEU A 132 -9.69 -0.83 10.31
C LEU A 132 -8.95 -0.27 11.52
N ALA A 133 -8.38 0.93 11.43
CA ALA A 133 -7.77 1.61 12.55
C ALA A 133 -8.50 2.92 12.83
N LEU A 134 -8.48 3.36 14.10
CA LEU A 134 -9.04 4.61 14.56
C LEU A 134 -7.93 5.39 15.27
N ALA A 135 -7.46 6.48 14.67
CA ALA A 135 -6.45 7.35 15.26
C ALA A 135 -7.09 8.54 15.96
N LEU A 136 -6.72 8.77 17.23
CA LEU A 136 -7.11 9.92 18.01
C LEU A 136 -5.89 10.82 18.21
N HIS A 137 -5.93 12.02 17.63
CA HIS A 137 -4.81 12.95 17.59
C HIS A 137 -4.91 14.01 18.68
N TYR A 138 -3.80 14.27 19.38
CA TYR A 138 -3.68 15.35 20.36
C TYR A 138 -2.67 16.43 19.98
N ARG A 139 -2.19 16.44 18.74
CA ARG A 139 -1.23 17.46 18.26
C ARG A 139 -1.77 18.89 18.41
N THR A 140 -3.02 19.10 18.06
CA THR A 140 -3.73 20.39 18.15
C THR A 140 -4.37 20.61 19.51
N SER A 141 -4.54 19.57 20.32
CA SER A 141 -5.14 19.61 21.67
C SER A 141 -4.29 18.82 22.67
N PRO A 142 -3.09 19.29 23.05
CA PRO A 142 -2.20 18.54 23.97
C PRO A 142 -2.81 18.21 25.33
N THR A 143 -3.77 19.01 25.79
CA THR A 143 -4.49 18.79 27.06
C THR A 143 -5.41 17.57 27.01
N ALA A 144 -5.76 17.09 25.84
CA ALA A 144 -6.58 15.90 25.64
C ALA A 144 -5.78 14.58 25.65
N GLU A 145 -4.44 14.63 25.73
CA GLU A 145 -3.60 13.43 25.68
C GLU A 145 -3.99 12.40 26.75
N GLU A 146 -4.21 12.84 27.99
CA GLU A 146 -4.59 11.93 29.09
C GLU A 146 -5.93 11.25 28.84
N TRP A 147 -6.92 12.01 28.34
CA TRP A 147 -8.21 11.45 27.95
C TRP A 147 -8.10 10.44 26.84
N ILE A 148 -7.35 10.75 25.76
CA ILE A 148 -7.13 9.85 24.61
C ILE A 148 -6.49 8.56 25.07
N ARG A 149 -5.42 8.63 25.87
CA ARG A 149 -4.72 7.44 26.37
C ARG A 149 -5.64 6.56 27.20
N ARG A 150 -6.44 7.15 28.09
CA ARG A 150 -7.41 6.42 28.92
C ARG A 150 -8.50 5.80 28.04
N PHE A 151 -9.10 6.57 27.13
CA PHE A 151 -10.13 6.07 26.21
C PHE A 151 -9.62 4.86 25.41
N CYS A 152 -8.44 4.98 24.81
CA CYS A 152 -7.86 3.90 24.01
C CYS A 152 -7.47 2.67 24.86
N ALA A 153 -6.98 2.86 26.07
CA ALA A 153 -6.67 1.76 26.98
C ALA A 153 -7.94 1.00 27.41
N ASP A 154 -9.03 1.74 27.73
CA ASP A 154 -10.31 1.15 28.07
C ASP A 154 -10.93 0.42 26.87
N ALA A 155 -10.91 1.03 25.68
CA ALA A 155 -11.36 0.40 24.45
C ALA A 155 -10.58 -0.89 24.15
N ALA A 156 -9.25 -0.86 24.27
CA ALA A 156 -8.41 -2.04 24.06
C ALA A 156 -8.77 -3.19 25.01
N ARG A 157 -8.97 -2.88 26.29
CA ARG A 157 -9.37 -3.88 27.30
C ARG A 157 -10.75 -4.48 27.02
N ASP A 158 -11.72 -3.63 26.63
CA ASP A 158 -13.11 -4.03 26.48
C ASP A 158 -13.38 -4.79 25.16
N THR A 159 -12.61 -4.52 24.10
CA THR A 159 -12.82 -5.05 22.75
C THR A 159 -11.78 -6.05 22.30
N GLY A 160 -10.59 -6.06 22.90
CA GLY A 160 -9.44 -6.79 22.41
C GLY A 160 -8.67 -6.10 21.27
N LEU A 161 -9.02 -4.85 20.93
CA LEU A 161 -8.19 -4.01 20.07
C LEU A 161 -6.85 -3.71 20.74
N ILE A 162 -5.85 -3.33 19.95
CA ILE A 162 -4.55 -2.87 20.44
C ILE A 162 -4.52 -1.34 20.36
N ALA A 163 -4.14 -0.70 21.47
CA ALA A 163 -3.80 0.71 21.50
C ALA A 163 -2.32 0.87 21.18
N HIS A 164 -2.01 1.52 20.06
CA HIS A 164 -0.66 1.75 19.60
C HIS A 164 -0.30 3.24 19.65
N ASP A 165 0.76 3.57 20.37
CA ASP A 165 1.26 4.93 20.44
C ASP A 165 1.96 5.32 19.13
N THR A 166 1.58 6.47 18.60
CA THR A 166 2.21 7.09 17.44
C THR A 166 2.63 8.53 17.76
N ARG A 167 3.22 9.22 16.80
CA ARG A 167 3.66 10.60 17.04
C ARG A 167 2.46 11.54 17.19
N TYR A 168 2.17 11.98 18.41
CA TYR A 168 1.03 12.86 18.78
C TYR A 168 -0.36 12.26 18.55
N SER A 169 -0.49 10.93 18.55
CA SER A 169 -1.78 10.25 18.53
C SER A 169 -1.69 8.85 19.16
N VAL A 170 -2.83 8.28 19.48
CA VAL A 170 -2.96 6.86 19.81
C VAL A 170 -3.89 6.24 18.79
N GLU A 171 -3.48 5.09 18.24
CA GLU A 171 -4.22 4.35 17.23
C GLU A 171 -4.79 3.06 17.83
N LEU A 172 -6.11 2.89 17.74
CA LEU A 172 -6.78 1.62 18.03
C LEU A 172 -6.82 0.79 16.75
N ARG A 173 -6.28 -0.44 16.80
CA ARG A 173 -6.24 -1.34 15.68
C ARG A 173 -6.55 -2.79 16.09
N PRO A 174 -7.02 -3.64 15.18
CA PRO A 174 -7.13 -5.07 15.45
C PRO A 174 -5.80 -5.71 15.85
N PRO A 175 -5.81 -6.77 16.66
CA PRO A 175 -4.63 -7.57 16.97
C PRO A 175 -4.32 -8.54 15.81
N ILE A 176 -4.20 -8.00 14.60
CA ILE A 176 -3.88 -8.74 13.39
C ILE A 176 -2.60 -8.15 12.84
N GLU A 177 -1.60 -8.99 12.71
CA GLU A 177 -0.34 -8.65 12.09
C GLU A 177 -0.38 -9.05 10.61
N LEU A 178 -1.18 -8.31 9.80
CA LEU A 178 -1.09 -8.39 8.36
C LEU A 178 -0.17 -7.30 7.87
N ASP A 179 0.73 -7.70 6.98
CA ASP A 179 1.65 -6.78 6.31
C ASP A 179 1.64 -6.97 4.78
N LYS A 180 2.46 -6.19 4.07
CA LYS A 180 2.54 -6.29 2.61
C LYS A 180 3.12 -7.64 2.13
N GLY A 181 3.82 -8.38 2.99
CA GLY A 181 4.30 -9.73 2.70
C GLY A 181 3.15 -10.74 2.63
N ASP A 182 2.18 -10.66 3.55
CA ASP A 182 0.99 -11.52 3.51
C ASP A 182 0.18 -11.24 2.24
N ALA A 183 -0.02 -9.97 1.88
CA ALA A 183 -0.68 -9.58 0.64
C ALA A 183 0.07 -10.08 -0.61
N MET A 184 1.41 -10.02 -0.61
CA MET A 184 2.24 -10.56 -1.69
C MET A 184 2.10 -12.07 -1.79
N ARG A 185 2.09 -12.79 -0.67
CA ARG A 185 1.89 -14.25 -0.64
C ARG A 185 0.56 -14.64 -1.26
N GLU A 186 -0.54 -13.93 -0.92
CA GLU A 186 -1.85 -14.18 -1.52
C GLU A 186 -1.82 -14.01 -3.04
N LEU A 187 -1.19 -12.94 -3.56
CA LEU A 187 -1.06 -12.74 -5.00
C LEU A 187 -0.25 -13.84 -5.68
N ILE A 188 0.84 -14.28 -5.06
CA ILE A 188 1.69 -15.36 -5.60
C ILE A 188 0.94 -16.69 -5.61
N ASP A 189 0.24 -17.02 -4.53
CA ASP A 189 -0.54 -18.27 -4.42
C ASP A 189 -1.70 -18.31 -5.42
N GLU A 190 -2.37 -17.17 -5.64
CA GLU A 190 -3.48 -17.05 -6.57
C GLU A 190 -3.01 -17.14 -8.03
N HIS A 191 -1.95 -16.41 -8.39
CA HIS A 191 -1.55 -16.25 -9.79
C HIS A 191 -0.40 -17.14 -10.23
N ARG A 192 0.40 -17.66 -9.29
CA ARG A 192 1.59 -18.48 -9.57
C ARG A 192 2.48 -17.86 -10.66
N PRO A 193 2.92 -16.61 -10.48
CA PRO A 193 3.65 -15.89 -11.51
C PRO A 193 4.99 -16.54 -11.81
N ARG A 194 5.46 -16.33 -13.05
CA ARG A 194 6.77 -16.81 -13.52
C ARG A 194 7.89 -15.77 -13.38
N ALA A 195 7.52 -14.53 -13.10
CA ALA A 195 8.43 -13.45 -12.71
C ALA A 195 7.64 -12.43 -11.87
N ILE A 196 8.30 -11.80 -10.91
CA ILE A 196 7.68 -10.80 -10.03
C ILE A 196 8.58 -9.56 -9.98
N ALA A 197 7.98 -8.36 -10.03
CA ALA A 197 8.64 -7.14 -9.62
C ALA A 197 7.77 -6.39 -8.62
N PHE A 198 8.41 -5.86 -7.58
CA PHE A 198 7.78 -4.99 -6.60
C PHE A 198 8.46 -3.62 -6.59
N PHE A 199 7.66 -2.56 -6.73
CA PHE A 199 8.08 -1.17 -6.62
C PHE A 199 7.60 -0.60 -5.29
N GLY A 200 8.49 -0.04 -4.50
CA GLY A 200 8.18 0.57 -3.21
C GLY A 200 9.24 1.56 -2.77
N ASP A 201 9.00 2.29 -1.70
CA ASP A 201 9.85 3.38 -1.22
C ASP A 201 10.18 3.31 0.28
N ASP A 202 9.48 2.48 1.09
CA ASP A 202 9.58 2.52 2.55
C ASP A 202 9.87 1.14 3.17
N LEU A 203 10.16 1.15 4.47
CA LEU A 203 10.44 -0.06 5.27
C LEU A 203 9.26 -1.03 5.33
N VAL A 204 8.04 -0.52 5.26
CA VAL A 204 6.81 -1.34 5.25
C VAL A 204 6.66 -2.18 3.97
N ASP A 205 7.50 -1.93 2.96
CA ASP A 205 7.55 -2.66 1.71
C ASP A 205 8.48 -3.89 1.77
N ILE A 206 9.41 -3.88 2.72
CA ILE A 206 10.41 -4.96 2.86
C ILE A 206 9.78 -6.34 3.00
N PRO A 207 8.71 -6.56 3.80
CA PRO A 207 8.05 -7.86 3.87
C PRO A 207 7.57 -8.38 2.51
N ALA A 208 7.05 -7.52 1.62
CA ALA A 208 6.66 -7.92 0.27
C ALA A 208 7.86 -8.38 -0.57
N VAL A 209 9.00 -7.69 -0.44
CA VAL A 209 10.26 -8.08 -1.10
C VAL A 209 10.79 -9.41 -0.56
N GLU A 210 10.78 -9.59 0.75
CA GLU A 210 11.21 -10.84 1.39
C GLU A 210 10.34 -12.02 0.96
N GLU A 211 9.01 -11.82 0.92
CA GLU A 211 8.06 -12.85 0.49
C GLU A 211 8.27 -13.25 -0.97
N MET A 212 8.34 -12.30 -1.92
CA MET A 212 8.54 -12.66 -3.33
C MET A 212 9.88 -13.39 -3.57
N ARG A 213 10.91 -13.11 -2.79
CA ARG A 213 12.22 -13.78 -2.87
C ARG A 213 12.25 -15.16 -2.22
N ALA A 214 11.31 -15.44 -1.31
CA ALA A 214 11.19 -16.76 -0.71
C ALA A 214 10.72 -17.84 -1.70
N HIS A 215 10.13 -17.43 -2.84
CA HIS A 215 9.66 -18.35 -3.88
C HIS A 215 10.79 -18.78 -4.82
N ALA A 216 11.41 -19.90 -4.49
CA ALA A 216 12.55 -20.43 -5.23
C ALA A 216 12.23 -20.69 -6.71
N GLY A 217 13.11 -20.22 -7.60
CA GLY A 217 13.00 -20.43 -9.05
C GLY A 217 12.12 -19.41 -9.78
N VAL A 218 11.52 -18.45 -9.08
CA VAL A 218 10.81 -17.32 -9.68
C VAL A 218 11.72 -16.10 -9.66
N PRO A 219 12.10 -15.52 -10.81
CA PRO A 219 12.84 -14.26 -10.84
C PRO A 219 12.07 -13.16 -10.12
N ALA A 220 12.68 -12.57 -9.10
CA ALA A 220 12.10 -11.54 -8.26
C ALA A 220 12.96 -10.27 -8.32
N THR A 221 12.36 -9.15 -8.70
CA THR A 221 13.03 -7.85 -8.85
C THR A 221 12.47 -6.85 -7.84
N ALA A 222 13.28 -6.42 -6.89
CA ALA A 222 12.95 -5.36 -5.95
C ALA A 222 13.39 -4.00 -6.53
N VAL A 223 12.45 -3.10 -6.71
CA VAL A 223 12.70 -1.73 -7.18
C VAL A 223 12.44 -0.76 -6.04
N PHE A 224 13.50 -0.11 -5.59
CA PHE A 224 13.40 0.97 -4.62
C PHE A 224 13.25 2.31 -5.35
N VAL A 225 12.19 3.02 -5.06
CA VAL A 225 12.01 4.40 -5.52
C VAL A 225 12.51 5.31 -4.40
N ASP A 226 13.63 5.98 -4.64
CA ASP A 226 14.27 6.82 -3.63
C ASP A 226 13.45 8.09 -3.40
N SER A 227 13.37 8.48 -2.16
CA SER A 227 12.84 9.76 -1.72
C SER A 227 13.87 10.42 -0.82
N LEU A 228 13.79 11.74 -0.64
CA LEU A 228 14.70 12.49 0.24
C LEU A 228 14.73 11.95 1.69
N GLU A 229 13.71 11.19 2.07
CA GLU A 229 13.52 10.58 3.38
C GLU A 229 13.56 9.05 3.35
N GLY A 230 13.83 8.45 2.18
CA GLY A 230 13.78 7.00 1.96
C GLY A 230 14.76 6.20 2.82
N PRO A 231 14.35 5.04 3.35
CA PRO A 231 15.17 4.25 4.24
C PRO A 231 16.31 3.54 3.49
N ARG A 232 17.54 3.82 3.88
CA ARG A 232 18.74 3.18 3.30
C ARG A 232 18.68 1.65 3.32
N ARG A 233 17.94 1.04 4.25
CA ARG A 233 17.81 -0.42 4.36
C ARG A 233 17.13 -1.01 3.12
N PHE A 234 16.09 -0.39 2.57
CA PHE A 234 15.46 -0.89 1.36
C PHE A 234 16.39 -0.76 0.16
N ALA A 235 17.06 0.39 0.00
CA ALA A 235 18.04 0.60 -1.07
C ALA A 235 19.17 -0.47 -1.09
N GLN A 236 19.55 -1.01 0.08
CA GLN A 236 20.58 -2.05 0.19
C GLN A 236 20.14 -3.42 -0.32
N ILE A 237 18.83 -3.70 -0.31
CA ILE A 237 18.28 -4.98 -0.77
C ILE A 237 17.65 -4.88 -2.17
N ALA A 238 17.54 -3.68 -2.74
CA ALA A 238 16.94 -3.46 -4.04
C ALA A 238 17.87 -3.92 -5.18
N ASP A 239 17.28 -4.48 -6.24
CA ASP A 239 17.96 -4.83 -7.49
C ASP A 239 18.05 -3.63 -8.44
N LEU A 240 17.17 -2.65 -8.24
CA LEU A 240 17.12 -1.40 -8.97
C LEU A 240 16.75 -0.26 -8.02
N VAL A 241 17.48 0.84 -8.10
CA VAL A 241 17.16 2.08 -7.38
C VAL A 241 16.79 3.14 -8.41
N LEU A 242 15.62 3.74 -8.27
CA LEU A 242 15.12 4.83 -9.09
C LEU A 242 15.08 6.12 -8.26
N PRO A 243 15.59 7.24 -8.78
CA PRO A 243 15.75 8.46 -7.98
C PRO A 243 14.45 9.14 -7.53
N SER A 244 13.33 8.84 -8.20
CA SER A 244 12.05 9.50 -7.91
C SER A 244 10.85 8.74 -8.48
N PRO A 245 9.61 9.05 -8.04
CA PRO A 245 8.39 8.55 -8.68
C PRO A 245 8.28 8.89 -10.18
N ALA A 246 8.87 10.00 -10.63
CA ALA A 246 8.93 10.35 -12.05
C ALA A 246 9.83 9.37 -12.81
N ASP A 247 10.95 8.94 -12.23
CA ASP A 247 11.83 7.92 -12.83
C ASP A 247 11.16 6.55 -12.83
N ALA A 248 10.35 6.23 -11.82
CA ALA A 248 9.51 5.03 -11.81
C ALA A 248 8.51 5.04 -12.98
N ALA A 249 7.82 6.15 -13.22
CA ALA A 249 6.92 6.31 -14.36
C ALA A 249 7.65 6.12 -15.71
N VAL A 250 8.87 6.66 -15.84
CA VAL A 250 9.72 6.47 -17.05
C VAL A 250 10.11 5.01 -17.23
N ALA A 251 10.51 4.32 -16.16
CA ALA A 251 10.86 2.90 -16.21
C ALA A 251 9.67 2.02 -16.60
N LEU A 252 8.47 2.30 -16.07
CA LEU A 252 7.22 1.60 -16.41
C LEU A 252 6.82 1.85 -17.89
N ALA A 253 6.97 3.08 -18.39
CA ALA A 253 6.73 3.38 -19.80
C ALA A 253 7.71 2.63 -20.72
N ALA A 254 8.98 2.53 -20.33
CA ALA A 254 9.98 1.76 -21.07
C ALA A 254 9.70 0.24 -21.03
N LEU A 255 9.19 -0.29 -19.90
CA LEU A 255 8.71 -1.66 -19.78
C LEU A 255 7.56 -1.92 -20.77
N LEU A 256 6.56 -1.02 -20.81
CA LEU A 256 5.42 -1.11 -21.72
C LEU A 256 5.87 -1.21 -23.18
N GLU A 257 6.81 -0.38 -23.61
CA GLU A 257 7.37 -0.42 -24.96
C GLU A 257 8.08 -1.76 -25.29
N ARG A 258 8.58 -2.45 -24.27
CA ARG A 258 9.25 -3.74 -24.44
C ARG A 258 8.29 -4.92 -24.52
N VAL A 259 7.24 -4.94 -23.67
CA VAL A 259 6.25 -6.03 -23.68
C VAL A 259 5.30 -5.98 -24.88
N ARG A 260 5.18 -4.82 -25.56
CA ARG A 260 4.42 -4.64 -26.80
C ARG A 260 5.09 -5.27 -28.04
N ARG A 261 6.37 -5.55 -27.99
CA ARG A 261 7.18 -6.07 -29.11
C ARG A 261 7.19 -7.59 -29.18
#